data_9b513b2ee357ae90a5bab43fc9423c30
#
_entry.id   9b513b2ee357ae90a5bab43fc9423c30
#
_cell.length_a   1.000
_cell.length_b   1.000
_cell.length_c   1.000
_cell.angle_alpha   90.00
_cell.angle_beta   90.00
_cell.angle_gamma   90.00
#
_symmetry.space_group_name_H-M   'P 1'
#
loop_
_entity.id
_entity.type
_entity.pdbx_description
1 polymer ?
#
loop_
_entity_poly.entity_id
_entity_poly.type
_entity_poly.pdbx_seq_one_letter_code
_entity_poly.pdbx_strand_id
1 'polypeptide(L)'
;MRDKTIEVHGGYTTDKTTHAVVPPIYQTVAYEFDNAQYAADLFNLVKPGNIYTRLMNPTADVLEKRMAMLEGGNAAVAVASGQSAI
;
A
#
# COMPACT_ATOMS: atom_id res chain seq x y z
N MET A 1 -12.98 -15.11 -4.54
CA MET A 1 -13.25 -14.58 -3.18
C MET A 1 -14.54 -13.79 -3.21
N ARG A 2 -15.40 -14.00 -2.22
CA ARG A 2 -16.68 -13.29 -2.16
C ARG A 2 -16.48 -11.84 -1.73
N ASP A 3 -17.38 -10.94 -2.21
CA ASP A 3 -17.26 -9.50 -1.93
C ASP A 3 -17.14 -9.18 -0.43
N LYS A 4 -17.93 -9.82 0.43
CA LYS A 4 -17.86 -9.55 1.86
C LYS A 4 -16.54 -9.97 2.47
N THR A 5 -15.94 -11.06 1.99
CA THR A 5 -14.60 -11.47 2.42
C THR A 5 -13.56 -10.49 1.94
N ILE A 6 -13.68 -9.99 0.70
CA ILE A 6 -12.78 -8.99 0.14
C ILE A 6 -12.86 -7.69 0.94
N GLU A 7 -14.06 -7.26 1.33
CA GLU A 7 -14.25 -6.03 2.11
C GLU A 7 -13.45 -6.04 3.42
N VAL A 8 -13.27 -7.22 4.03
CA VAL A 8 -12.57 -7.35 5.31
C VAL A 8 -11.11 -7.76 5.14
N HIS A 9 -10.80 -8.65 4.21
CA HIS A 9 -9.47 -9.26 4.10
C HIS A 9 -8.74 -8.99 2.80
N GLY A 10 -9.40 -8.40 1.80
CA GLY A 10 -8.78 -8.18 0.50
C GLY A 10 -7.57 -7.27 0.56
N GLY A 11 -6.51 -7.63 -0.18
CA GLY A 11 -5.34 -6.79 -0.34
C GLY A 11 -4.38 -6.76 0.84
N TYR A 12 -4.58 -7.61 1.85
CA TYR A 12 -3.73 -7.63 3.03
C TYR A 12 -3.36 -9.05 3.45
N THR A 13 -2.10 -9.23 3.84
CA THR A 13 -1.63 -10.45 4.49
C THR A 13 -1.15 -10.08 5.89
N THR A 14 -1.29 -11.00 6.84
CA THR A 14 -0.88 -10.76 8.24
C THR A 14 0.54 -10.20 8.30
N ASP A 15 0.74 -9.14 9.10
CA ASP A 15 2.03 -8.49 9.25
C ASP A 15 3.09 -9.49 9.74
N LYS A 16 4.25 -9.50 9.06
CA LYS A 16 5.30 -10.48 9.35
C LYS A 16 6.00 -10.23 10.68
N THR A 17 6.03 -9.00 11.14
CA THR A 17 6.72 -8.62 12.37
C THR A 17 5.82 -8.76 13.59
N THR A 18 4.62 -8.19 13.53
CA THR A 18 3.70 -8.14 14.67
C THR A 18 2.61 -9.20 14.62
N HIS A 19 2.44 -9.86 13.47
CA HIS A 19 1.36 -10.81 13.20
C HIS A 19 -0.03 -10.19 13.30
N ALA A 20 -0.13 -8.88 13.05
CA ALA A 20 -1.40 -8.17 13.10
C ALA A 20 -2.34 -8.67 12.00
N VAL A 21 -3.57 -9.00 12.38
CA VAL A 21 -4.59 -9.49 11.45
C VAL A 21 -5.22 -8.32 10.68
N VAL A 22 -5.41 -7.18 11.37
CA VAL A 22 -5.94 -5.96 10.77
C VAL A 22 -4.76 -5.11 10.28
N PRO A 23 -4.86 -4.47 9.09
CA PRO A 23 -3.78 -3.61 8.60
C PRO A 23 -3.42 -2.52 9.59
N PRO A 24 -2.13 -2.40 9.99
CA PRO A 24 -1.69 -1.30 10.84
C PRO A 24 -1.81 0.04 10.13
N ILE A 25 -1.98 1.12 10.91
CA ILE A 25 -2.01 2.48 10.37
C ILE A 25 -0.58 3.04 10.40
N TYR A 26 -0.01 3.29 9.24
CA TYR A 26 1.34 3.86 9.10
C TYR A 26 1.25 5.37 9.01
N GLN A 27 1.24 6.04 10.16
CA GLN A 27 1.22 7.50 10.25
C GLN A 27 2.64 8.04 10.12
N THR A 28 3.23 7.83 8.94
CA THR A 28 4.59 8.25 8.67
C THR A 28 4.69 8.88 7.30
N VAL A 29 5.68 9.76 7.13
CA VAL A 29 5.92 10.47 5.87
C VAL A 29 7.05 9.83 5.09
N ALA A 30 8.13 9.44 5.76
CA ALA A 30 9.34 8.94 5.14
C ALA A 30 9.77 7.61 5.74
N TYR A 31 10.58 6.88 4.99
CA TYR A 31 11.07 5.56 5.38
C TYR A 31 12.58 5.52 5.35
N GLU A 32 13.18 4.77 6.28
CA GLU A 32 14.61 4.58 6.36
C GLU A 32 15.06 3.53 5.35
N PHE A 33 16.25 3.71 4.82
CA PHE A 33 16.84 2.77 3.86
C PHE A 33 18.01 2.02 4.51
N ASP A 34 18.13 0.73 4.19
CA ASP A 34 19.20 -0.10 4.75
C ASP A 34 20.58 0.38 4.30
N ASN A 35 20.72 0.83 3.07
CA ASN A 35 21.96 1.35 2.52
C ASN A 35 21.70 2.21 1.27
N ALA A 36 22.75 2.88 0.76
CA ALA A 36 22.61 3.77 -0.38
C ALA A 36 22.20 3.04 -1.67
N GLN A 37 22.68 1.81 -1.87
CA GLN A 37 22.33 1.04 -3.04
C GLN A 37 20.84 0.65 -3.01
N TYR A 38 20.34 0.27 -1.83
CA TYR A 38 18.93 -0.05 -1.66
C TYR A 38 18.03 1.17 -1.95
N ALA A 39 18.46 2.35 -1.46
CA ALA A 39 17.73 3.58 -1.75
C ALA A 39 17.71 3.88 -3.25
N ALA A 40 18.85 3.73 -3.92
CA ALA A 40 18.94 3.95 -5.37
C ALA A 40 18.02 2.98 -6.13
N ASP A 41 17.98 1.71 -5.73
CA ASP A 41 17.13 0.72 -6.36
C ASP A 41 15.63 1.08 -6.19
N LEU A 42 15.23 1.58 -5.03
CA LEU A 42 13.86 2.01 -4.79
C LEU A 42 13.49 3.21 -5.66
N PHE A 43 14.36 4.23 -5.72
CA PHE A 43 14.11 5.42 -6.53
C PHE A 43 14.08 5.12 -8.02
N ASN A 44 14.86 4.13 -8.46
CA ASN A 44 14.88 3.70 -9.86
C ASN A 44 13.82 2.64 -10.17
N LEU A 45 13.00 2.28 -9.19
CA LEU A 45 11.91 1.28 -9.31
C LEU A 45 12.44 -0.10 -9.69
N VAL A 46 13.69 -0.41 -9.34
CA VAL A 46 14.27 -1.75 -9.54
C VAL A 46 13.74 -2.73 -8.50
N LYS A 47 13.55 -2.26 -7.26
CA LYS A 47 12.99 -3.04 -6.17
C LYS A 47 11.73 -2.37 -5.62
N PRO A 48 10.72 -3.14 -5.22
CA PRO A 48 9.55 -2.57 -4.54
C PRO A 48 9.90 -2.19 -3.10
N GLY A 49 9.32 -1.12 -2.61
CA GLY A 49 9.50 -0.68 -1.23
C GLY A 49 8.94 0.70 -1.01
N ASN A 50 8.91 1.13 0.25
CA ASN A 50 8.33 2.40 0.63
C ASN A 50 9.40 3.48 0.69
N ILE A 51 9.14 4.62 0.05
CA ILE A 51 10.06 5.76 -0.01
C ILE A 51 9.48 6.94 0.76
N TYR A 52 8.27 7.35 0.43
CA TYR A 52 7.64 8.54 0.97
C TYR A 52 6.12 8.39 0.88
N THR A 53 5.39 8.81 1.90
CA THR A 53 3.93 8.61 1.98
C THR A 53 3.17 9.20 0.80
N ARG A 54 3.62 10.32 0.23
CA ARG A 54 2.97 10.90 -0.95
C ARG A 54 2.96 9.94 -2.13
N LEU A 55 4.01 9.13 -2.25
CA LEU A 55 4.14 8.15 -3.33
C LEU A 55 3.53 6.80 -2.97
N MET A 56 3.78 6.35 -1.74
CA MET A 56 3.32 5.04 -1.29
C MET A 56 3.28 4.94 0.23
N ASN A 57 2.31 4.21 0.74
CA ASN A 57 2.17 3.95 2.18
C ASN A 57 1.49 2.58 2.33
N PRO A 58 1.99 1.70 3.22
CA PRO A 58 1.41 0.37 3.38
C PRO A 58 -0.08 0.36 3.72
N THR A 59 -0.56 1.34 4.48
CA THR A 59 -1.99 1.42 4.82
C THR A 59 -2.83 1.79 3.60
N ALA A 60 -2.41 2.81 2.84
CA ALA A 60 -3.10 3.20 1.61
C ALA A 60 -3.03 2.10 0.56
N ASP A 61 -1.93 1.36 0.51
CA ASP A 61 -1.75 0.26 -0.43
C ASP A 61 -2.82 -0.83 -0.22
N VAL A 62 -3.17 -1.14 1.03
CA VAL A 62 -4.21 -2.12 1.33
C VAL A 62 -5.57 -1.63 0.80
N LEU A 63 -5.90 -0.36 1.00
CA LEU A 63 -7.15 0.23 0.47
C LEU A 63 -7.20 0.12 -1.05
N GLU A 64 -6.11 0.51 -1.71
CA GLU A 64 -6.04 0.49 -3.17
C GLU A 64 -6.21 -0.92 -3.72
N LYS A 65 -5.52 -1.90 -3.14
CA LYS A 65 -5.63 -3.30 -3.56
C LYS A 65 -7.02 -3.87 -3.29
N ARG A 66 -7.61 -3.54 -2.15
CA ARG A 66 -8.94 -4.02 -1.79
C ARG A 66 -10.00 -3.47 -2.74
N MET A 67 -9.94 -2.18 -3.05
CA MET A 67 -10.88 -1.57 -3.99
C MET A 67 -10.71 -2.14 -5.39
N ALA A 68 -9.49 -2.38 -5.83
CA ALA A 68 -9.25 -3.02 -7.12
C ALA A 68 -9.88 -4.41 -7.18
N MET A 69 -9.76 -5.19 -6.10
CA MET A 69 -10.37 -6.53 -6.02
C MET A 69 -11.89 -6.47 -6.06
N LEU A 70 -12.50 -5.51 -5.33
CA LEU A 70 -13.96 -5.38 -5.27
C LEU A 70 -14.55 -4.97 -6.63
N GLU A 71 -13.87 -4.10 -7.36
CA GLU A 71 -14.32 -3.60 -8.65
C GLU A 71 -13.84 -4.44 -9.84
N GLY A 72 -13.05 -5.48 -9.58
CA GLY A 72 -12.52 -6.33 -10.64
C GLY A 72 -11.48 -5.63 -11.50
N GLY A 73 -10.84 -4.57 -10.96
CA GLY A 73 -9.83 -3.81 -11.68
C GLY A 73 -8.43 -4.36 -11.48
N ASN A 74 -7.49 -3.88 -12.30
CA ASN A 74 -6.09 -4.28 -12.19
C ASN A 74 -5.37 -3.54 -11.06
N ALA A 75 -5.76 -2.29 -10.80
CA ALA A 75 -5.13 -1.45 -9.79
C ALA A 75 -6.07 -0.30 -9.41
N ALA A 76 -5.73 0.38 -8.32
CA ALA A 76 -6.44 1.56 -7.84
C ALA A 76 -5.45 2.54 -7.22
N VAL A 77 -5.83 3.82 -7.15
CA VAL A 77 -5.02 4.87 -6.52
C VAL A 77 -5.90 5.66 -5.57
N ALA A 78 -5.44 5.82 -4.33
CA ALA A 78 -6.13 6.62 -3.31
C ALA A 78 -5.55 8.03 -3.29
N VAL A 79 -6.43 9.03 -3.31
CA VAL A 79 -6.05 10.45 -3.32
C VAL A 79 -6.88 11.22 -2.29
N ALA A 80 -6.40 12.43 -1.94
CA ALA A 80 -7.01 13.22 -0.87
C ALA A 80 -8.32 13.91 -1.26
N SER A 81 -8.59 14.08 -2.55
CA SER A 81 -9.79 14.78 -3.02
C SER A 81 -10.29 14.24 -4.34
N GLY A 82 -11.55 14.52 -4.67
CA GLY A 82 -12.13 14.12 -5.95
C GLY A 82 -11.46 14.78 -7.15
N GLN A 83 -10.97 16.01 -6.99
CA GLN A 83 -10.26 16.71 -8.06
C GLN A 83 -8.95 16.02 -8.40
N SER A 84 -8.21 15.53 -7.39
CA SER A 84 -6.97 14.78 -7.61
C SER A 84 -7.25 13.45 -8.32
N ALA A 85 -8.44 12.87 -8.16
CA ALA A 85 -8.81 11.61 -8.80
C ALA A 85 -9.09 11.77 -10.29
N ILE A 86 -9.43 12.97 -10.73
CA ILE A 86 -9.67 13.27 -12.13
C ILE A 86 -8.32 13.41 -12.86
#